data_16e229b847ef842f5b283b14a83d2d4a
#
_entry.id   16e229b847ef842f5b283b14a83d2d4a
#
_cell.length_a   1.000
_cell.length_b   1.000
_cell.length_c   1.000
_cell.angle_alpha   90.00
_cell.angle_beta   90.00
_cell.angle_gamma   90.00
#
_symmetry.space_group_name_H-M   'P 1'
#
loop_
_entity.id
_entity.type
_entity.pdbx_description
1 polymer ?
#
loop_
_entity_poly.entity_id
_entity_poly.type
_entity_poly.pdbx_seq_one_letter_code
_entity_poly.pdbx_strand_id
1 'polypeptide(L)'
;MSVARHPRPPELEKATLEEIMETYVGRFRDKVPDWEAFEDAKIEGYKRAQHRFIGAGGSGKHGDPTAIPARAHTLSIMYVEPGQGNAPHTHEVEETFFVLKGLLEVFVEDEDGNRLTTILGPWECITCPPGVI
;
A
#
# COMPACT_ATOMS: atom_id res chain seq x y z
N MET A 1 0.56 12.09 -35.73
CA MET A 1 1.65 11.75 -34.76
C MET A 1 1.53 10.26 -34.43
N SER A 2 2.54 9.45 -34.70
CA SER A 2 2.54 8.04 -34.32
C SER A 2 2.94 7.91 -32.84
N VAL A 3 2.15 7.21 -32.06
CA VAL A 3 2.48 6.90 -30.66
C VAL A 3 3.40 5.69 -30.64
N ALA A 4 4.56 5.81 -29.97
CA ALA A 4 5.42 4.65 -29.74
C ALA A 4 4.64 3.58 -28.97
N ARG A 5 4.63 2.37 -29.48
CA ARG A 5 3.91 1.25 -28.86
C ARG A 5 4.91 0.26 -28.29
N HIS A 6 4.75 -0.02 -27.01
CA HIS A 6 5.42 -1.13 -26.35
C HIS A 6 4.52 -2.38 -26.42
N PRO A 7 5.10 -3.58 -26.51
CA PRO A 7 4.31 -4.81 -26.51
C PRO A 7 3.57 -4.96 -25.18
N ARG A 8 2.36 -5.49 -25.25
CA ARG A 8 1.63 -5.90 -24.05
C ARG A 8 2.30 -7.13 -23.43
N PRO A 9 2.20 -7.30 -22.11
CA PRO A 9 2.59 -8.56 -21.50
C PRO A 9 1.76 -9.73 -22.07
N PRO A 10 2.31 -10.96 -22.10
CA PRO A 10 1.66 -12.11 -22.74
C PRO A 10 0.22 -12.35 -22.30
N GLU A 11 -0.08 -12.18 -21.03
CA GLU A 11 -1.42 -12.39 -20.45
C GLU A 11 -2.45 -11.35 -20.90
N LEU A 12 -2.00 -10.23 -21.44
CA LEU A 12 -2.89 -9.15 -21.94
C LEU A 12 -2.88 -9.01 -23.46
N GLU A 13 -2.15 -9.87 -24.16
CA GLU A 13 -1.96 -9.76 -25.61
C GLU A 13 -3.31 -9.78 -26.37
N LYS A 14 -4.24 -10.62 -25.90
CA LYS A 14 -5.56 -10.80 -26.50
C LYS A 14 -6.70 -10.11 -25.72
N ALA A 15 -6.39 -9.42 -24.63
CA ALA A 15 -7.41 -8.78 -23.82
C ALA A 15 -8.07 -7.63 -24.57
N THR A 16 -9.40 -7.54 -24.47
CA THR A 16 -10.19 -6.42 -25.01
C THR A 16 -9.98 -5.17 -24.17
N LEU A 17 -10.37 -4.01 -24.69
CA LEU A 17 -10.31 -2.76 -23.93
C LEU A 17 -11.25 -2.79 -22.74
N GLU A 18 -12.42 -3.40 -22.89
CA GLU A 18 -13.43 -3.58 -21.84
C GLU A 18 -12.85 -4.45 -20.70
N GLU A 19 -12.21 -5.56 -21.00
CA GLU A 19 -11.57 -6.43 -20.03
C GLU A 19 -10.44 -5.70 -19.30
N ILE A 20 -9.65 -4.89 -19.99
CA ILE A 20 -8.58 -4.08 -19.38
C ILE A 20 -9.18 -3.04 -18.44
N MET A 21 -10.23 -2.33 -18.86
CA MET A 21 -10.89 -1.33 -18.00
C MET A 21 -11.53 -1.98 -16.77
N GLU A 22 -12.18 -3.11 -16.91
CA GLU A 22 -12.77 -3.85 -15.80
C GLU A 22 -11.72 -4.33 -14.80
N THR A 23 -10.60 -4.86 -15.28
CA THR A 23 -9.55 -5.43 -14.43
C THR A 23 -8.68 -4.37 -13.76
N TYR A 24 -8.36 -3.27 -14.46
CA TYR A 24 -7.31 -2.33 -14.03
C TYR A 24 -7.83 -0.99 -13.50
N VAL A 25 -9.13 -0.84 -13.30
CA VAL A 25 -9.70 0.33 -12.62
C VAL A 25 -10.14 -0.07 -11.21
N GLY A 26 -9.53 0.54 -10.20
CA GLY A 26 -9.91 0.39 -8.81
C GLY A 26 -10.64 1.63 -8.29
N ARG A 27 -11.74 1.43 -7.55
CA ARG A 27 -12.53 2.51 -6.95
C ARG A 27 -12.65 2.30 -5.45
N PHE A 28 -12.39 3.33 -4.66
CA PHE A 28 -12.49 3.24 -3.21
C PHE A 28 -13.88 2.79 -2.73
N ARG A 29 -14.94 3.26 -3.40
CA ARG A 29 -16.33 2.89 -3.07
C ARG A 29 -16.63 1.39 -3.15
N ASP A 30 -15.82 0.65 -3.92
CA ASP A 30 -15.98 -0.78 -4.13
C ASP A 30 -15.09 -1.62 -3.20
N LYS A 31 -14.33 -0.96 -2.33
CA LYS A 31 -13.41 -1.62 -1.40
C LYS A 31 -14.08 -1.85 -0.05
N VAL A 32 -13.83 -3.03 0.51
CA VAL A 32 -14.24 -3.38 1.88
C VAL A 32 -13.01 -3.28 2.78
N PRO A 33 -13.09 -2.53 3.89
CA PRO A 33 -11.97 -2.44 4.81
C PRO A 33 -11.66 -3.80 5.45
N ASP A 34 -10.40 -4.21 5.37
CA ASP A 34 -9.92 -5.43 6.02
C ASP A 34 -9.18 -5.06 7.31
N TRP A 35 -9.85 -5.23 8.44
CA TRP A 35 -9.32 -4.96 9.78
C TRP A 35 -8.41 -6.08 10.29
N GLU A 36 -8.38 -7.20 9.63
CA GLU A 36 -7.57 -8.37 9.96
C GLU A 36 -6.46 -8.62 8.93
N ALA A 37 -6.11 -7.59 8.17
CA ALA A 37 -5.11 -7.70 7.12
C ALA A 37 -3.71 -8.07 7.64
N PHE A 38 -3.36 -7.61 8.83
CA PHE A 38 -2.03 -7.75 9.41
C PHE A 38 -2.08 -8.42 10.77
N GLU A 39 -1.08 -9.22 11.10
CA GLU A 39 -1.03 -9.91 12.39
C GLU A 39 -0.93 -8.93 13.56
N ASP A 40 -0.15 -7.86 13.42
CA ASP A 40 -0.03 -6.83 14.45
C ASP A 40 -1.30 -5.99 14.62
N ALA A 41 -2.19 -5.95 13.64
CA ALA A 41 -3.48 -5.28 13.77
C ALA A 41 -4.41 -5.87 14.84
N LYS A 42 -4.10 -7.09 15.31
CA LYS A 42 -4.78 -7.76 16.42
C LYS A 42 -4.32 -7.24 17.79
N ILE A 43 -3.22 -6.51 17.84
CA ILE A 43 -2.63 -5.95 19.06
C ILE A 43 -3.18 -4.55 19.27
N GLU A 44 -3.52 -4.20 20.52
CA GLU A 44 -3.95 -2.85 20.84
C GLU A 44 -2.83 -1.84 20.55
N GLY A 45 -3.20 -0.73 19.91
CA GLY A 45 -2.27 0.29 19.44
C GLY A 45 -1.86 0.13 17.97
N TYR A 46 -2.19 -1.01 17.33
CA TYR A 46 -1.83 -1.27 15.93
C TYR A 46 -3.03 -1.55 15.03
N LYS A 47 -4.22 -1.17 15.46
CA LYS A 47 -5.47 -1.36 14.70
C LYS A 47 -5.48 -0.46 13.46
N ARG A 48 -5.65 -1.09 12.32
CA ARG A 48 -5.80 -0.41 11.04
C ARG A 48 -6.54 -1.27 10.03
N ALA A 49 -7.22 -0.62 9.09
CA ALA A 49 -7.90 -1.31 8.01
C ALA A 49 -7.16 -1.11 6.69
N GLN A 50 -7.02 -2.17 5.94
CA GLN A 50 -6.45 -2.15 4.60
C GLN A 50 -7.56 -2.15 3.54
N HIS A 51 -7.43 -1.27 2.56
CA HIS A 51 -8.21 -1.28 1.33
C HIS A 51 -7.25 -1.61 0.18
N ARG A 52 -7.30 -2.84 -0.33
CA ARG A 52 -6.37 -3.30 -1.37
C ARG A 52 -6.77 -2.80 -2.74
N PHE A 53 -5.93 -1.99 -3.36
CA PHE A 53 -6.11 -1.50 -4.73
C PHE A 53 -5.33 -2.34 -5.74
N ILE A 54 -4.03 -2.53 -5.48
CA ILE A 54 -3.14 -3.30 -6.36
C ILE A 54 -2.42 -4.34 -5.49
N GLY A 55 -2.66 -5.61 -5.73
CA GLY A 55 -2.04 -6.69 -5.00
C GLY A 55 -2.41 -6.75 -3.51
N ALA A 56 -1.66 -7.52 -2.76
CA ALA A 56 -1.91 -7.78 -1.34
C ALA A 56 -1.16 -6.83 -0.40
N GLY A 57 -0.10 -6.17 -0.87
CA GLY A 57 0.82 -5.45 0.02
C GLY A 57 1.42 -6.38 1.06
N GLY A 58 1.73 -5.84 2.23
CA GLY A 58 2.30 -6.60 3.35
C GLY A 58 1.34 -7.57 4.05
N SER A 59 0.07 -7.64 3.64
CA SER A 59 -0.92 -8.54 4.27
C SER A 59 -0.73 -10.02 3.91
N GLY A 60 -0.03 -10.31 2.81
CA GLY A 60 0.08 -11.67 2.28
C GLY A 60 -1.22 -12.26 1.75
N LYS A 61 -2.32 -11.51 1.74
CA LYS A 61 -3.64 -11.96 1.28
C LYS A 61 -3.73 -11.90 -0.25
N HIS A 62 -2.97 -12.77 -0.90
CA HIS A 62 -2.97 -12.93 -2.35
C HIS A 62 -4.31 -13.54 -2.82
N GLY A 63 -4.71 -13.20 -4.03
CA GLY A 63 -5.93 -13.75 -4.63
C GLY A 63 -7.22 -13.02 -4.25
N ASP A 64 -7.14 -11.81 -3.69
CA ASP A 64 -8.30 -10.95 -3.53
C ASP A 64 -8.85 -10.57 -4.91
N PRO A 65 -10.07 -11.04 -5.28
CA PRO A 65 -10.61 -10.79 -6.61
C PRO A 65 -10.99 -9.32 -6.85
N THR A 66 -11.05 -8.52 -5.79
CA THR A 66 -11.36 -7.08 -5.87
C THR A 66 -10.13 -6.22 -6.08
N ALA A 67 -8.94 -6.77 -5.92
CA ALA A 67 -7.69 -6.07 -6.13
C ALA A 67 -7.20 -6.22 -7.57
N ILE A 68 -6.64 -5.14 -8.10
CA ILE A 68 -5.93 -5.19 -9.38
C ILE A 68 -4.71 -6.10 -9.23
N PRO A 69 -4.42 -7.00 -10.19
CA PRO A 69 -3.25 -7.84 -10.12
C PRO A 69 -1.94 -7.03 -10.05
N ALA A 70 -1.12 -7.31 -9.05
CA ALA A 70 0.19 -6.66 -8.92
C ALA A 70 1.16 -7.18 -9.97
N ARG A 71 1.94 -6.27 -10.56
CA ARG A 71 3.02 -6.60 -11.50
C ARG A 71 4.38 -6.18 -10.94
N ALA A 72 4.57 -4.89 -10.69
CA ALA A 72 5.84 -4.35 -10.23
C ALA A 72 5.72 -3.60 -8.89
N HIS A 73 4.51 -3.33 -8.45
CA HIS A 73 4.23 -2.62 -7.21
C HIS A 73 2.88 -3.05 -6.64
N THR A 74 2.65 -2.69 -5.39
CA THR A 74 1.35 -2.83 -4.72
C THR A 74 0.86 -1.47 -4.26
N LEU A 75 -0.44 -1.31 -4.10
CA LEU A 75 -1.05 -0.09 -3.58
C LEU A 75 -2.22 -0.44 -2.68
N SER A 76 -2.20 0.12 -1.48
CA SER A 76 -3.33 0.03 -0.54
C SER A 76 -3.61 1.40 0.05
N ILE A 77 -4.88 1.66 0.37
CA ILE A 77 -5.25 2.77 1.24
C ILE A 77 -5.45 2.22 2.64
N MET A 78 -4.77 2.83 3.60
CA MET A 78 -4.87 2.46 5.01
C MET A 78 -5.77 3.45 5.74
N TYR A 79 -6.69 2.94 6.54
CA TYR A 79 -7.41 3.72 7.53
C TYR A 79 -6.84 3.40 8.93
N VAL A 80 -6.40 4.44 9.61
CA VAL A 80 -5.77 4.34 10.93
C VAL A 80 -6.45 5.32 11.87
N GLU A 81 -6.99 4.83 12.98
CA GLU A 81 -7.58 5.70 14.00
C GLU A 81 -6.50 6.44 14.81
N PRO A 82 -6.85 7.58 15.44
CA PRO A 82 -5.93 8.27 16.33
C PRO A 82 -5.36 7.33 17.41
N GLY A 83 -4.06 7.41 17.64
CA GLY A 83 -3.38 6.55 18.61
C GLY A 83 -3.06 5.15 18.14
N GLN A 84 -3.42 4.80 16.92
CA GLN A 84 -3.10 3.51 16.29
C GLN A 84 -1.99 3.68 15.26
N GLY A 85 -1.35 2.60 14.84
CA GLY A 85 -0.28 2.62 13.86
C GLY A 85 0.12 1.23 13.42
N ASN A 86 1.37 1.07 13.07
CA ASN A 86 2.00 -0.22 12.80
C ASN A 86 3.27 -0.38 13.65
N ALA A 87 3.57 -1.63 14.01
CA ALA A 87 4.79 -1.92 14.74
C ALA A 87 6.04 -1.56 13.92
N PRO A 88 7.13 -1.11 14.57
CA PRO A 88 8.40 -0.89 13.88
C PRO A 88 8.87 -2.17 13.19
N HIS A 89 9.27 -2.05 11.93
CA HIS A 89 9.73 -3.18 11.13
C HIS A 89 10.56 -2.70 9.94
N THR A 90 11.19 -3.62 9.25
CA THR A 90 11.91 -3.36 8.00
C THR A 90 11.32 -4.19 6.86
N HIS A 91 11.56 -3.76 5.64
CA HIS A 91 11.24 -4.50 4.42
C HIS A 91 12.49 -4.75 3.57
N GLU A 92 12.42 -5.77 2.74
CA GLU A 92 13.40 -6.00 1.67
C GLU A 92 13.18 -5.08 0.45
N VAL A 93 12.03 -4.43 0.42
CA VAL A 93 11.60 -3.52 -0.66
C VAL A 93 11.38 -2.12 -0.13
N GLU A 94 11.38 -1.15 -1.03
CA GLU A 94 11.02 0.22 -0.72
C GLU A 94 9.52 0.33 -0.44
N GLU A 95 9.16 1.09 0.59
CA GLU A 95 7.78 1.37 0.95
C GLU A 95 7.55 2.87 1.07
N THR A 96 6.44 3.36 0.54
CA THR A 96 6.06 4.76 0.61
C THR A 96 4.72 4.91 1.32
N PHE A 97 4.68 5.82 2.30
CA PHE A 97 3.45 6.29 2.92
C PHE A 97 3.16 7.71 2.43
N PHE A 98 2.02 7.89 1.79
CA PHE A 98 1.54 9.18 1.32
C PHE A 98 0.27 9.54 2.08
N VAL A 99 0.30 10.65 2.81
CA VAL A 99 -0.83 11.10 3.64
C VAL A 99 -1.90 11.75 2.78
N LEU A 100 -3.12 11.24 2.84
CA LEU A 100 -4.28 11.81 2.16
C LEU A 100 -5.09 12.72 3.07
N LYS A 101 -5.25 12.33 4.34
CA LYS A 101 -6.06 13.04 5.33
C LYS A 101 -5.53 12.79 6.74
N GLY A 102 -5.62 13.79 7.60
CA GLY A 102 -5.17 13.70 8.99
C GLY A 102 -3.68 13.97 9.15
N LEU A 103 -3.15 13.60 10.30
CA LEU A 103 -1.75 13.75 10.66
C LEU A 103 -1.17 12.37 10.96
N LEU A 104 0.00 12.10 10.42
CA LEU A 104 0.73 10.86 10.64
C LEU A 104 2.06 11.18 11.31
N GLU A 105 2.27 10.70 12.53
CA GLU A 105 3.58 10.68 13.13
C GLU A 105 4.39 9.52 12.53
N VAL A 106 5.56 9.83 12.01
CA VAL A 106 6.48 8.85 11.44
C VAL A 106 7.84 8.97 12.11
N PHE A 107 8.55 7.87 12.21
CA PHE A 107 9.93 7.87 12.72
C PHE A 107 10.77 6.90 11.90
N VAL A 108 12.08 7.15 11.96
CA VAL A 108 13.11 6.22 11.52
C VAL A 108 14.01 5.90 12.70
N GLU A 109 14.51 4.68 12.75
CA GLU A 109 15.32 4.19 13.86
C GLU A 109 16.59 3.53 13.32
N ASP A 110 17.72 3.73 14.00
CA ASP A 110 18.96 3.07 13.67
C ASP A 110 19.15 1.78 14.50
N GLU A 111 20.22 1.05 14.22
CA GLU A 111 20.56 -0.21 14.91
C GLU A 111 20.86 -0.02 16.40
N ASP A 112 21.23 1.18 16.84
CA ASP A 112 21.50 1.52 18.23
C ASP A 112 20.22 1.96 18.98
N GLY A 113 19.07 2.02 18.29
CA GLY A 113 17.79 2.44 18.83
C GLY A 113 17.59 3.95 18.91
N ASN A 114 18.47 4.73 18.26
CA ASN A 114 18.24 6.17 18.13
C ASN A 114 17.13 6.42 17.15
N ARG A 115 16.22 7.30 17.51
CA ARG A 115 14.99 7.56 16.74
C ARG A 115 14.86 9.04 16.40
N LEU A 116 14.50 9.32 15.15
CA LEU A 116 14.07 10.62 14.70
C LEU A 116 12.61 10.55 14.28
N THR A 117 11.83 11.49 14.79
CA THR A 117 10.39 11.53 14.55
C THR A 117 10.01 12.83 13.85
N THR A 118 9.04 12.75 12.95
CA THR A 118 8.40 13.92 12.35
C THR A 118 6.91 13.68 12.16
N ILE A 119 6.15 14.75 11.90
CA ILE A 119 4.71 14.66 11.63
C ILE A 119 4.48 15.06 10.18
N LEU A 120 3.77 14.21 9.45
CA LEU A 120 3.33 14.44 8.08
C LEU A 120 1.85 14.82 8.06
N GLY A 121 1.53 15.84 7.30
CA GLY A 121 0.16 16.23 6.98
C GLY A 121 -0.27 15.80 5.59
N PRO A 122 -1.49 16.18 5.15
CA PRO A 122 -1.99 15.85 3.81
C PRO A 122 -1.04 16.31 2.70
N TRP A 123 -0.87 15.45 1.69
CA TRP A 123 0.02 15.65 0.52
C TRP A 123 1.51 15.65 0.84
N GLU A 124 1.87 15.05 1.96
CA GLU A 124 3.26 14.79 2.34
C GLU A 124 3.51 13.28 2.39
N CYS A 125 4.74 12.86 2.22
CA CYS A 125 5.07 11.45 2.22
C CYS A 125 6.43 11.16 2.88
N ILE A 126 6.59 9.91 3.26
CA ILE A 126 7.87 9.31 3.58
C ILE A 126 8.07 8.08 2.71
N THR A 127 9.27 7.91 2.20
CA THR A 127 9.70 6.67 1.54
C THR A 127 10.77 6.02 2.41
N CYS A 128 10.54 4.76 2.73
CA CYS A 128 11.47 3.94 3.52
C CYS A 128 12.27 3.07 2.57
N PRO A 129 13.57 3.32 2.38
CA PRO A 129 14.44 2.41 1.63
C PRO A 129 14.50 1.02 2.29
N PRO A 130 14.88 -0.03 1.55
CA PRO A 130 15.07 -1.36 2.12
C PRO A 130 15.99 -1.33 3.34
N GLY A 131 15.59 -2.05 4.39
CA GLY A 131 16.38 -2.18 5.62
C GLY A 131 16.27 -1.03 6.63
N VAL A 132 15.60 0.06 6.30
CA VAL A 132 15.32 1.15 7.25
C VAL A 132 14.13 0.77 8.13
N ILE A 133 14.28 0.96 9.47
CA ILE A 133 13.21 0.77 10.45
C ILE A 133 12.36 2.04 10.51
#